data_dbc12dea10388c59c69b166764662d9f
#
_entry.id   dbc12dea10388c59c69b166764662d9f
#
_cell.length_a   1.000
_cell.length_b   1.000
_cell.length_c   1.000
_cell.angle_alpha   90.00
_cell.angle_beta   90.00
_cell.angle_gamma   90.00
#
_symmetry.space_group_name_H-M   'P 1'
#
loop_
_entity.id
_entity.type
_entity.pdbx_description
1 polymer ?
#
loop_
_entity_poly.entity_id
_entity_poly.type
_entity_poly.pdbx_seq_one_letter_code
_entity_poly.pdbx_strand_id
1 'polypeptide(L)'
;PKVANSDNHSWDHHKDLSKRMKTQSGPMLDGGLATLFDDLDERGMLDETLVVAIGEFGRAPEKGVSTSGNGNSADGRDHWPYCYTSVIGGAGIKRGYVHGKSDKTGSAPIELPVHPSEVLATIYHSVGIEPETIVYNHLNQPRELVKAQAVEKLFA
;
A
#
# COMPACT_ATOMS: atom_id res chain seq x y z
N PRO A 1 2.64 1.48 14.30
CA PRO A 1 2.70 1.29 15.75
C PRO A 1 4.04 0.66 16.13
N LYS A 2 4.66 1.16 17.21
CA LYS A 2 5.87 0.53 17.76
C LYS A 2 5.48 -0.83 18.33
N VAL A 3 6.17 -1.87 17.89
CA VAL A 3 6.10 -3.17 18.54
C VAL A 3 7.03 -3.11 19.75
N ALA A 4 6.50 -3.29 20.96
CA ALA A 4 7.27 -3.26 22.19
C ALA A 4 8.45 -4.26 22.10
N ASN A 5 9.64 -3.83 22.52
CA ASN A 5 10.86 -4.64 22.52
C ASN A 5 11.35 -5.11 21.13
N SER A 6 11.03 -4.35 20.09
CA SER A 6 11.54 -4.59 18.73
C SER A 6 12.76 -3.70 18.45
N ASP A 7 13.81 -4.27 17.89
CA ASP A 7 14.97 -3.53 17.41
C ASP A 7 14.63 -2.67 16.20
N ASN A 8 13.61 -3.10 15.42
CA ASN A 8 13.03 -2.39 14.33
C ASN A 8 11.64 -1.89 14.72
N HIS A 9 11.34 -0.68 14.36
CA HIS A 9 10.03 -0.09 14.63
C HIS A 9 9.07 -0.43 13.51
N SER A 10 7.86 -0.82 13.88
CA SER A 10 6.74 -1.04 12.94
C SER A 10 7.02 -2.12 11.90
N TRP A 11 6.99 -1.76 10.63
CA TRP A 11 7.00 -2.67 9.47
C TRP A 11 8.38 -2.89 8.85
N ASP A 12 9.42 -2.17 9.30
CA ASP A 12 10.76 -2.23 8.73
C ASP A 12 11.57 -3.41 9.30
N HIS A 13 11.20 -4.62 8.88
CA HIS A 13 11.76 -5.86 9.40
C HIS A 13 12.99 -6.33 8.62
N HIS A 14 14.17 -5.86 9.00
CA HIS A 14 15.45 -6.35 8.50
C HIS A 14 15.94 -7.62 9.22
N LYS A 15 15.28 -8.01 10.32
CA LYS A 15 15.57 -9.21 11.11
C LYS A 15 14.30 -9.95 11.44
N ASP A 16 14.36 -11.29 11.38
CA ASP A 16 13.25 -12.18 11.75
C ASP A 16 11.93 -11.83 11.03
N LEU A 17 11.98 -11.40 9.76
CA LEU A 17 10.84 -10.87 9.03
C LEU A 17 9.65 -11.82 9.06
N SER A 18 9.84 -13.09 8.68
CA SER A 18 8.75 -14.07 8.61
C SER A 18 8.10 -14.29 9.97
N LYS A 19 8.90 -14.38 11.04
CA LYS A 19 8.39 -14.53 12.40
C LYS A 19 7.61 -13.30 12.85
N ARG A 20 8.17 -12.11 12.68
CA ARG A 20 7.54 -10.84 13.09
C ARG A 20 6.26 -10.57 12.32
N MET A 21 6.26 -10.81 11.01
CA MET A 21 5.04 -10.69 10.19
C MET A 21 3.96 -11.66 10.66
N LYS A 22 4.29 -12.92 10.89
CA LYS A 22 3.33 -13.94 11.31
C LYS A 22 2.76 -13.73 12.71
N THR A 23 3.58 -13.27 13.67
CA THR A 23 3.19 -13.23 15.08
C THR A 23 2.84 -11.84 15.61
N GLN A 24 3.16 -10.79 14.89
CA GLN A 24 3.00 -9.40 15.34
C GLN A 24 2.31 -8.52 14.29
N SER A 25 3.04 -8.10 13.25
CA SER A 25 2.57 -7.07 12.32
C SER A 25 1.36 -7.53 11.50
N GLY A 26 1.38 -8.77 10.98
CA GLY A 26 0.27 -9.31 10.20
C GLY A 26 -1.03 -9.39 11.00
N PRO A 27 -1.07 -10.06 12.17
CA PRO A 27 -2.28 -10.12 12.99
C PRO A 27 -2.80 -8.77 13.47
N MET A 28 -1.90 -7.79 13.72
CA MET A 28 -2.31 -6.44 14.10
C MET A 28 -2.98 -5.71 12.92
N LEU A 29 -2.44 -5.84 11.70
CA LEU A 29 -3.03 -5.24 10.51
C LEU A 29 -4.36 -5.90 10.17
N ASP A 30 -4.40 -7.24 10.16
CA ASP A 30 -5.57 -8.03 9.83
C ASP A 30 -6.74 -7.70 10.76
N GLY A 31 -6.54 -7.80 12.06
CA GLY A 31 -7.56 -7.45 13.05
C GLY A 31 -7.97 -5.99 13.02
N GLY A 32 -7.01 -5.08 12.83
CA GLY A 32 -7.29 -3.65 12.75
C GLY A 32 -8.11 -3.26 11.51
N LEU A 33 -7.73 -3.77 10.34
CA LEU A 33 -8.47 -3.52 9.11
C LEU A 33 -9.87 -4.17 9.11
N ALA A 34 -9.96 -5.44 9.54
CA ALA A 34 -11.25 -6.11 9.64
C ALA A 34 -12.23 -5.32 10.52
N THR A 35 -11.80 -4.98 11.75
CA THR A 35 -12.62 -4.19 12.67
C THR A 35 -13.01 -2.82 12.09
N LEU A 36 -12.09 -2.14 11.40
CA LEU A 36 -12.39 -0.84 10.79
C LEU A 36 -13.42 -0.97 9.68
N PHE A 37 -13.29 -1.97 8.80
CA PHE A 37 -14.26 -2.19 7.73
C PHE A 37 -15.64 -2.57 8.27
N ASP A 38 -15.69 -3.47 9.27
CA ASP A 38 -16.94 -3.87 9.90
C ASP A 38 -17.63 -2.67 10.57
N ASP A 39 -16.90 -1.86 11.35
CA ASP A 39 -17.45 -0.67 12.02
C ASP A 39 -17.96 0.38 11.02
N LEU A 40 -17.24 0.62 9.93
CA LEU A 40 -17.67 1.54 8.87
C LEU A 40 -18.93 1.03 8.13
N ASP A 41 -19.00 -0.27 7.84
CA ASP A 41 -20.14 -0.90 7.18
C ASP A 41 -21.39 -0.86 8.08
N GLU A 42 -21.26 -1.24 9.36
CA GLU A 42 -22.33 -1.21 10.36
C GLU A 42 -22.89 0.19 10.59
N ARG A 43 -22.06 1.22 10.50
CA ARG A 43 -22.48 2.63 10.61
C ARG A 43 -23.01 3.22 9.31
N GLY A 44 -22.97 2.49 8.20
CA GLY A 44 -23.35 3.00 6.88
C GLY A 44 -22.40 4.07 6.34
N MET A 45 -21.12 4.08 6.80
CA MET A 45 -20.11 5.06 6.41
C MET A 45 -19.16 4.53 5.34
N LEU A 46 -19.16 3.23 5.06
CA LEU A 46 -18.17 2.61 4.16
C LEU A 46 -18.29 3.11 2.72
N ASP A 47 -19.48 3.44 2.27
CA ASP A 47 -19.71 3.95 0.90
C ASP A 47 -19.17 5.38 0.70
N GLU A 48 -18.98 6.13 1.80
CA GLU A 48 -18.47 7.50 1.78
C GLU A 48 -17.03 7.60 2.33
N THR A 49 -16.41 6.46 2.69
CA THR A 49 -15.08 6.43 3.28
C THR A 49 -14.14 5.52 2.49
N LEU A 50 -13.08 6.08 1.94
CA LEU A 50 -12.01 5.29 1.33
C LEU A 50 -10.98 4.89 2.40
N VAL A 51 -10.74 3.59 2.53
CA VAL A 51 -9.68 3.03 3.38
C VAL A 51 -8.54 2.56 2.49
N VAL A 52 -7.32 3.05 2.74
CA VAL A 52 -6.12 2.67 2.01
C VAL A 52 -5.05 2.21 2.99
N ALA A 53 -4.59 0.98 2.85
CA ALA A 53 -3.43 0.45 3.56
C ALA A 53 -2.32 0.14 2.55
N ILE A 54 -1.25 0.92 2.59
CA ILE A 54 -0.15 0.87 1.63
C ILE A 54 1.17 1.14 2.34
N GLY A 55 2.24 0.48 1.90
CA GLY A 55 3.61 0.84 2.25
C GLY A 55 4.25 1.69 1.17
N GLU A 56 5.35 2.35 1.50
CA GLU A 56 6.13 3.17 0.58
C GLU A 56 6.83 2.35 -0.50
N PHE A 57 7.16 1.10 -0.19
CA PHE A 57 7.77 0.10 -1.08
C PHE A 57 7.55 -1.32 -0.53
N GLY A 58 7.93 -2.33 -1.31
CA GLY A 58 7.89 -3.73 -0.94
C GLY A 58 9.18 -4.22 -0.28
N ARG A 59 9.34 -5.53 -0.23
CA ARG A 59 10.52 -6.20 0.31
C ARG A 59 11.16 -7.08 -0.75
N ALA A 60 12.50 -7.08 -0.78
CA ALA A 60 13.29 -7.84 -1.75
C ALA A 60 12.88 -9.32 -1.77
N PRO A 61 12.81 -9.95 -2.95
CA PRO A 61 12.49 -11.36 -3.06
C PRO A 61 13.57 -12.26 -2.43
N GLU A 62 14.81 -11.80 -2.41
CA GLU A 62 15.94 -12.52 -1.80
C GLU A 62 16.04 -12.24 -0.30
N LYS A 63 16.32 -13.30 0.47
CA LYS A 63 16.54 -13.23 1.91
C LYS A 63 18.01 -13.05 2.23
N GLY A 64 18.31 -12.35 3.31
CA GLY A 64 19.66 -12.19 3.86
C GLY A 64 20.58 -11.26 3.06
N VAL A 65 20.14 -10.78 1.90
CA VAL A 65 20.89 -9.82 1.08
C VAL A 65 20.63 -8.41 1.58
N SER A 66 21.68 -7.65 1.86
CA SER A 66 21.59 -6.23 2.24
C SER A 66 22.24 -5.37 1.16
N THR A 67 21.43 -4.48 0.57
CA THR A 67 21.90 -3.48 -0.42
C THR A 67 21.98 -2.08 0.17
N SER A 68 21.33 -1.87 1.34
CA SER A 68 21.22 -0.57 2.00
C SER A 68 22.22 -0.35 3.15
N GLY A 69 23.07 -1.32 3.46
CA GLY A 69 24.02 -1.25 4.58
C GLY A 69 23.42 -1.47 5.97
N ASN A 70 22.10 -1.67 6.08
CA ASN A 70 21.40 -1.87 7.36
C ASN A 70 21.63 -3.27 7.99
N GLY A 71 22.25 -4.19 7.26
CA GLY A 71 22.50 -5.55 7.73
C GLY A 71 21.24 -6.36 7.95
N ASN A 72 20.93 -7.25 7.02
CA ASN A 72 19.81 -8.18 7.16
C ASN A 72 20.22 -9.45 7.89
N SER A 73 19.33 -9.99 8.72
CA SER A 73 19.48 -11.39 9.18
C SER A 73 19.20 -12.36 8.02
N ALA A 74 19.54 -13.63 8.19
CA ALA A 74 19.28 -14.66 7.17
C ALA A 74 17.80 -14.74 6.72
N ASP A 75 16.85 -14.30 7.54
CA ASP A 75 15.42 -14.18 7.24
C ASP A 75 14.99 -12.72 7.04
N GLY A 76 15.90 -11.78 7.01
CA GLY A 76 15.63 -10.37 6.70
C GLY A 76 15.49 -10.13 5.20
N ARG A 77 14.75 -9.10 4.81
CA ARG A 77 14.62 -8.65 3.42
C ARG A 77 14.80 -7.15 3.36
N ASP A 78 15.54 -6.70 2.36
CA ASP A 78 15.77 -5.29 2.11
C ASP A 78 14.57 -4.61 1.42
N HIS A 79 14.66 -3.32 1.21
CA HIS A 79 13.66 -2.52 0.52
C HIS A 79 13.59 -2.90 -0.97
N TRP A 80 12.38 -2.92 -1.54
CA TRP A 80 12.16 -3.30 -2.94
C TRP A 80 11.05 -2.45 -3.57
N PRO A 81 11.42 -1.42 -4.35
CA PRO A 81 10.42 -0.49 -4.91
C PRO A 81 9.66 -1.03 -6.13
N TYR A 82 10.09 -2.17 -6.68
CA TYR A 82 9.59 -2.65 -7.97
C TYR A 82 8.32 -3.49 -7.89
N CYS A 83 7.97 -3.99 -6.71
CA CYS A 83 6.76 -4.78 -6.53
C CYS A 83 6.29 -4.77 -5.08
N TYR A 84 5.05 -4.35 -4.85
CA TYR A 84 4.40 -4.42 -3.55
C TYR A 84 2.87 -4.39 -3.71
N THR A 85 2.16 -4.64 -2.63
CA THR A 85 0.71 -4.76 -2.61
C THR A 85 0.12 -3.68 -1.71
N SER A 86 -1.03 -3.13 -2.11
CA SER A 86 -1.88 -2.28 -1.27
C SER A 86 -3.25 -2.92 -1.08
N VAL A 87 -3.94 -2.52 -0.01
CA VAL A 87 -5.35 -2.84 0.23
C VAL A 87 -6.14 -1.55 0.14
N ILE A 88 -7.18 -1.56 -0.68
CA ILE A 88 -8.07 -0.40 -0.87
C ILE A 88 -9.51 -0.91 -0.76
N GLY A 89 -10.36 -0.19 -0.04
CA GLY A 89 -11.76 -0.54 0.09
C GLY A 89 -12.62 0.64 0.54
N GLY A 90 -13.93 0.50 0.38
CA GLY A 90 -14.90 1.58 0.61
C GLY A 90 -15.02 2.54 -0.58
N ALA A 91 -15.84 3.58 -0.47
CA ALA A 91 -16.05 4.62 -1.47
C ALA A 91 -16.25 4.09 -2.91
N GLY A 92 -17.08 3.06 -3.09
CA GLY A 92 -17.40 2.48 -4.39
C GLY A 92 -16.36 1.49 -4.93
N ILE A 93 -15.31 1.15 -4.18
CA ILE A 93 -14.33 0.13 -4.57
C ILE A 93 -14.97 -1.27 -4.54
N LYS A 94 -14.71 -2.07 -5.57
CA LYS A 94 -15.18 -3.46 -5.68
C LYS A 94 -14.73 -4.32 -4.50
N ARG A 95 -15.68 -4.90 -3.79
CA ARG A 95 -15.41 -5.82 -2.68
C ARG A 95 -14.86 -7.15 -3.22
N GLY A 96 -13.80 -7.67 -2.58
CA GLY A 96 -13.20 -8.98 -2.92
C GLY A 96 -12.49 -9.03 -4.28
N TYR A 97 -12.26 -7.90 -4.94
CA TYR A 97 -11.57 -7.84 -6.21
C TYR A 97 -10.05 -7.82 -6.01
N VAL A 98 -9.34 -8.65 -6.76
CA VAL A 98 -7.88 -8.65 -6.81
C VAL A 98 -7.44 -8.07 -8.15
N HIS A 99 -6.71 -6.95 -8.12
CA HIS A 99 -6.16 -6.28 -9.29
C HIS A 99 -4.69 -6.61 -9.47
N GLY A 100 -4.37 -7.11 -10.66
CA GLY A 100 -3.00 -7.42 -11.03
C GLY A 100 -2.42 -8.68 -10.38
N LYS A 101 -1.18 -8.97 -10.72
CA LYS A 101 -0.46 -10.14 -10.25
C LYS A 101 1.04 -9.93 -10.34
N SER A 102 1.77 -10.38 -9.34
CA SER A 102 3.23 -10.45 -9.39
C SER A 102 3.73 -11.77 -9.99
N ASP A 103 5.01 -11.81 -10.32
CA ASP A 103 5.71 -13.07 -10.59
C ASP A 103 5.73 -13.97 -9.33
N LYS A 104 6.29 -15.16 -9.46
CA LYS A 104 6.31 -16.18 -8.39
C LYS A 104 7.11 -15.76 -7.16
N THR A 105 8.02 -14.82 -7.30
CA THR A 105 8.91 -14.36 -6.23
C THR A 105 8.51 -13.01 -5.65
N GLY A 106 7.51 -12.33 -6.26
CA GLY A 106 7.14 -10.96 -5.88
C GLY A 106 8.19 -9.93 -6.30
N SER A 107 8.99 -10.23 -7.34
CA SER A 107 10.04 -9.34 -7.84
C SER A 107 9.49 -8.23 -8.71
N ALA A 108 8.50 -8.55 -9.54
CA ALA A 108 7.91 -7.61 -10.49
C ALA A 108 6.42 -7.91 -10.72
N PRO A 109 5.59 -6.92 -11.01
CA PRO A 109 4.24 -7.14 -11.50
C PRO A 109 4.28 -7.67 -12.93
N ILE A 110 3.47 -8.68 -13.23
CA ILE A 110 3.39 -9.32 -14.56
C ILE A 110 2.02 -9.19 -15.24
N GLU A 111 0.99 -8.82 -14.46
CA GLU A 111 -0.35 -8.55 -14.98
C GLU A 111 -0.86 -7.25 -14.36
N LEU A 112 -1.49 -6.39 -15.15
CA LEU A 112 -2.13 -5.15 -14.73
C LEU A 112 -1.29 -4.37 -13.71
N PRO A 113 -0.05 -4.00 -14.03
CA PRO A 113 0.79 -3.22 -13.11
C PRO A 113 0.12 -1.89 -12.81
N VAL A 114 0.29 -1.41 -11.58
CA VAL A 114 -0.19 -0.09 -11.15
C VAL A 114 1.00 0.72 -10.65
N HIS A 115 1.20 1.89 -11.22
CA HIS A 115 2.22 2.82 -10.75
C HIS A 115 1.73 3.56 -9.49
N PRO A 116 2.60 3.94 -8.54
CA PRO A 116 2.19 4.69 -7.34
C PRO A 116 1.39 5.97 -7.64
N SER A 117 1.68 6.66 -8.75
CA SER A 117 0.90 7.82 -9.17
C SER A 117 -0.53 7.47 -9.58
N GLU A 118 -0.78 6.26 -10.13
CA GLU A 118 -2.13 5.80 -10.46
C GLU A 118 -2.91 5.47 -9.19
N VAL A 119 -2.25 4.95 -8.13
CA VAL A 119 -2.86 4.80 -6.81
C VAL A 119 -3.29 6.16 -6.27
N LEU A 120 -2.41 7.17 -6.35
CA LEU A 120 -2.73 8.53 -5.91
C LEU A 120 -3.88 9.14 -6.73
N ALA A 121 -3.86 8.98 -8.05
CA ALA A 121 -4.96 9.41 -8.92
C ALA A 121 -6.28 8.72 -8.55
N THR A 122 -6.25 7.43 -8.23
CA THR A 122 -7.40 6.67 -7.78
C THR A 122 -7.98 7.22 -6.46
N ILE A 123 -7.09 7.59 -5.52
CA ILE A 123 -7.50 8.21 -4.24
C ILE A 123 -8.19 9.55 -4.51
N TYR A 124 -7.64 10.42 -5.33
CA TYR A 124 -8.28 11.69 -5.67
C TYR A 124 -9.61 11.50 -6.39
N HIS A 125 -9.65 10.61 -7.37
CA HIS A 125 -10.89 10.28 -8.10
C HIS A 125 -11.99 9.79 -7.16
N SER A 126 -11.68 8.93 -6.19
CA SER A 126 -12.66 8.40 -5.23
C SER A 126 -13.27 9.46 -4.30
N VAL A 127 -12.61 10.58 -4.11
CA VAL A 127 -13.13 11.73 -3.34
C VAL A 127 -13.66 12.86 -4.25
N GLY A 128 -13.86 12.59 -5.53
CA GLY A 128 -14.45 13.53 -6.50
C GLY A 128 -13.51 14.62 -6.99
N ILE A 129 -12.21 14.42 -6.89
CA ILE A 129 -11.20 15.36 -7.40
C ILE A 129 -10.55 14.77 -8.65
N GLU A 130 -10.65 15.47 -9.77
CA GLU A 130 -10.03 15.06 -11.03
C GLU A 130 -8.50 15.15 -10.93
N PRO A 131 -7.75 14.07 -11.26
CA PRO A 131 -6.28 14.05 -11.17
C PRO A 131 -5.60 15.16 -11.99
N GLU A 132 -6.17 15.53 -13.13
CA GLU A 132 -5.66 16.60 -14.02
C GLU A 132 -5.96 18.00 -13.51
N THR A 133 -6.61 18.17 -12.36
CA THR A 133 -6.89 19.48 -11.75
C THR A 133 -5.61 20.32 -11.69
N ILE A 134 -5.67 21.54 -12.23
CA ILE A 134 -4.52 22.44 -12.23
C ILE A 134 -4.44 23.14 -10.89
N VAL A 135 -3.32 22.98 -10.23
CA VAL A 135 -2.94 23.70 -9.01
C VAL A 135 -1.74 24.59 -9.29
N TYR A 136 -1.60 25.67 -8.55
CA TYR A 136 -0.49 26.60 -8.71
C TYR A 136 0.48 26.49 -7.52
N ASN A 137 1.78 26.38 -7.83
CA ASN A 137 2.81 26.39 -6.80
C ASN A 137 3.05 27.83 -6.27
N HIS A 138 3.95 27.98 -5.30
CA HIS A 138 4.29 29.29 -4.70
C HIS A 138 4.89 30.31 -5.68
N LEU A 139 5.35 29.86 -6.84
CA LEU A 139 5.83 30.72 -7.93
C LEU A 139 4.74 30.99 -8.99
N ASN A 140 3.48 30.68 -8.68
CA ASN A 140 2.34 30.80 -9.58
C ASN A 140 2.51 30.03 -10.91
N GLN A 141 3.22 28.89 -10.87
CA GLN A 141 3.36 28.01 -12.02
C GLN A 141 2.30 26.92 -11.96
N PRO A 142 1.57 26.68 -13.07
CA PRO A 142 0.55 25.63 -13.12
C PRO A 142 1.20 24.24 -13.04
N ARG A 143 0.54 23.34 -12.30
CA ARG A 143 0.89 21.93 -12.19
C ARG A 143 -0.39 21.12 -12.20
N GLU A 144 -0.40 20.00 -12.89
CA GLU A 144 -1.41 18.97 -12.66
C GLU A 144 -1.25 18.41 -11.27
N LEU A 145 -2.36 18.14 -10.62
CA LEU A 145 -2.38 17.58 -9.25
C LEU A 145 -1.68 16.22 -9.24
N VAL A 146 -2.05 15.33 -10.18
CA VAL A 146 -1.39 14.04 -10.44
C VAL A 146 -1.30 13.78 -11.93
N LYS A 147 -0.10 13.42 -12.41
CA LYS A 147 0.11 13.02 -13.81
C LYS A 147 -0.12 11.52 -14.00
N ALA A 148 -1.32 11.06 -13.73
CA ALA A 148 -1.74 9.68 -13.93
C ALA A 148 -3.25 9.60 -13.98
N GLN A 149 -3.78 8.51 -14.52
CA GLN A 149 -5.20 8.20 -14.53
C GLN A 149 -5.56 7.32 -13.34
N ALA A 150 -6.79 7.43 -12.85
CA ALA A 150 -7.32 6.52 -11.86
C ALA A 150 -7.45 5.09 -12.42
N VAL A 151 -7.30 4.09 -11.57
CA VAL A 151 -7.50 2.69 -11.94
C VAL A 151 -9.00 2.37 -11.91
N GLU A 152 -9.72 2.75 -12.96
CA GLU A 152 -11.20 2.64 -13.05
C GLU A 152 -11.72 1.22 -12.78
N LYS A 153 -10.94 0.19 -13.12
CA LYS A 153 -11.31 -1.22 -12.88
C LYS A 153 -11.53 -1.57 -11.40
N LEU A 154 -11.05 -0.74 -10.49
CA LEU A 154 -11.26 -0.92 -9.05
C LEU A 154 -12.66 -0.52 -8.58
N PHE A 155 -13.35 0.34 -9.34
CA PHE A 155 -14.69 0.81 -8.97
C PHE A 155 -15.80 -0.12 -9.47
N ALA A 156 -16.90 -0.19 -8.70
CA ALA A 156 -18.08 -1.00 -8.99
C ALA A 156 -18.92 -0.45 -10.16
#